data_24f27d277e1e3a30679fc5264215547e
#
_entry.id   24f27d277e1e3a30679fc5264215547e
#
_cell.length_a   1.000
_cell.length_b   1.000
_cell.length_c   1.000
_cell.angle_alpha   90.00
_cell.angle_beta   90.00
_cell.angle_gamma   90.00
#
_symmetry.space_group_name_H-M   'P 1'
#
loop_
_entity.id
_entity.type
_entity.pdbx_description
1 polymer ?
#
loop_
_entity_poly.entity_id
_entity_poly.type
_entity_poly.pdbx_seq_one_letter_code
_entity_poly.pdbx_strand_id
1 'polypeptide(L)'
;MNVFRLLEFASDRLKTNDALFHEQADTVLGILRSAGVLPHKRSSLNGSLHKLVAAMVVEAYETNTTIDVAVRRAGTFHRYGYSTKIIEYLDAAVEQDLLVSQTGKAKGVLVLGEIIETYLSQDQLSLV
;
A
#
# COMPACT_ATOMS: atom_id res chain seq x y z
N MET A 1 5.11 -1.19 11.21
CA MET A 1 3.93 -0.38 11.60
C MET A 1 2.68 -1.20 11.33
N ASN A 2 1.75 -1.20 12.27
CA ASN A 2 0.47 -1.89 12.13
C ASN A 2 -0.29 -1.35 10.90
N VAL A 3 -0.95 -2.25 10.16
CA VAL A 3 -1.61 -1.90 8.91
C VAL A 3 -2.69 -0.82 9.09
N PHE A 4 -3.41 -0.83 10.20
CA PHE A 4 -4.45 0.19 10.44
C PHE A 4 -3.87 1.56 10.75
N ARG A 5 -2.75 1.59 11.45
CA ARG A 5 -2.06 2.85 11.73
C ARG A 5 -1.45 3.43 10.47
N LEU A 6 -0.89 2.57 9.64
CA LEU A 6 -0.36 2.98 8.35
C LEU A 6 -1.48 3.52 7.45
N LEU A 7 -2.64 2.87 7.48
CA LEU A 7 -3.82 3.32 6.75
C LEU A 7 -4.25 4.73 7.19
N GLU A 8 -4.27 4.98 8.49
CA GLU A 8 -4.65 6.29 9.02
C GLU A 8 -3.67 7.37 8.57
N PHE A 9 -2.38 7.12 8.67
CA PHE A 9 -1.38 8.08 8.22
C PHE A 9 -1.46 8.34 6.72
N ALA A 10 -1.60 7.31 5.91
CA ALA A 10 -1.73 7.46 4.47
C ALA A 10 -3.01 8.23 4.11
N SER A 11 -4.12 7.92 4.76
CA SER A 11 -5.39 8.63 4.55
C SER A 11 -5.26 10.11 4.89
N ASP A 12 -4.60 10.44 6.00
CA ASP A 12 -4.40 11.83 6.39
C ASP A 12 -3.52 12.57 5.38
N ARG A 13 -2.47 11.94 4.88
CA ARG A 13 -1.60 12.55 3.86
C ARG A 13 -2.31 12.76 2.53
N LEU A 14 -3.23 11.88 2.16
CA LEU A 14 -4.03 12.07 0.94
C LEU A 14 -4.94 13.29 1.03
N LYS A 15 -5.26 13.76 2.22
CA LYS A 15 -6.05 14.97 2.44
C LYS A 15 -5.22 16.25 2.37
N THR A 16 -3.90 16.13 2.32
CA THR A 16 -3.01 17.28 2.21
C THR A 16 -2.75 17.63 0.75
N ASN A 17 -2.08 18.76 0.52
CA ASN A 17 -1.67 19.22 -0.80
C ASN A 17 -0.24 18.78 -1.14
N ASP A 18 0.24 17.68 -0.56
CA ASP A 18 1.56 17.14 -0.85
C ASP A 18 1.57 16.52 -2.26
N ALA A 19 1.94 17.33 -3.24
CA ALA A 19 1.90 16.95 -4.65
C ALA A 19 2.80 15.74 -4.96
N LEU A 20 3.99 15.69 -4.35
CA LEU A 20 4.91 14.59 -4.56
C LEU A 20 4.33 13.27 -4.02
N PHE A 21 3.75 13.31 -2.85
CA PHE A 21 3.10 12.13 -2.28
C PHE A 21 1.98 11.62 -3.17
N HIS A 22 1.12 12.51 -3.65
CA HIS A 22 0.03 12.14 -4.57
C HIS A 22 0.56 11.54 -5.86
N GLU A 23 1.60 12.12 -6.42
CA GLU A 23 2.21 11.63 -7.66
C GLU A 23 2.81 10.23 -7.47
N GLN A 24 3.53 10.00 -6.39
CA GLN A 24 4.09 8.70 -6.07
C GLN A 24 2.99 7.66 -5.83
N ALA A 25 1.93 8.03 -5.12
CA ALA A 25 0.80 7.15 -4.89
C ALA A 25 0.11 6.77 -6.21
N ASP A 26 -0.09 7.73 -7.11
CA ASP A 26 -0.69 7.46 -8.43
C ASP A 26 0.18 6.52 -9.27
N THR A 27 1.49 6.64 -9.18
CA THR A 27 2.39 5.78 -9.92
C THR A 27 2.41 4.36 -9.34
N VAL A 28 2.46 4.23 -8.02
CA VAL A 28 2.35 2.91 -7.37
C VAL A 28 1.01 2.27 -7.72
N LEU A 29 -0.06 3.05 -7.75
CA LEU A 29 -1.37 2.59 -8.20
C LEU A 29 -1.30 1.99 -9.61
N GLY A 30 -0.62 2.66 -10.52
CA GLY A 30 -0.40 2.16 -11.88
C GLY A 30 0.36 0.84 -11.92
N ILE A 31 1.40 0.71 -11.11
CA ILE A 31 2.18 -0.53 -10.98
C ILE A 31 1.30 -1.67 -10.48
N LEU A 32 0.51 -1.42 -9.44
CA LEU A 32 -0.38 -2.43 -8.87
C LEU A 32 -1.44 -2.88 -9.86
N ARG A 33 -2.00 -1.96 -10.65
CA ARG A 33 -2.97 -2.30 -11.70
C ARG A 33 -2.32 -3.09 -12.83
N SER A 34 -1.14 -2.69 -13.27
CA SER A 34 -0.43 -3.38 -14.34
C SER A 34 -0.06 -4.81 -13.96
N ALA A 35 0.21 -5.06 -12.68
CA ALA A 35 0.51 -6.39 -12.17
C ALA A 35 -0.74 -7.24 -11.91
N GLY A 36 -1.93 -6.67 -12.07
CA GLY A 36 -3.18 -7.39 -11.81
C GLY A 36 -3.58 -7.46 -10.34
N VAL A 37 -2.88 -6.73 -9.47
CA VAL A 37 -3.19 -6.67 -8.04
C VAL A 37 -4.49 -5.91 -7.80
N LEU A 38 -4.67 -4.80 -8.51
CA LEU A 38 -5.86 -3.98 -8.44
C LEU A 38 -6.61 -4.05 -9.77
N PRO A 39 -7.96 -4.05 -9.74
CA PRO A 39 -8.74 -4.07 -10.96
C PRO A 39 -8.54 -2.80 -11.78
N HIS A 40 -8.58 -2.93 -13.10
CA HIS A 40 -8.56 -1.79 -14.01
C HIS A 40 -9.89 -1.03 -14.07
N LYS A 41 -10.96 -1.68 -13.68
CA LYS A 41 -12.29 -1.07 -13.74
C LYS A 41 -12.42 0.04 -12.72
N ARG A 42 -12.74 1.22 -13.20
CA ARG A 42 -13.12 2.34 -12.37
C ARG A 42 -14.52 2.10 -11.80
N SER A 43 -14.58 1.56 -10.61
CA SER A 43 -15.77 1.71 -9.82
C SER A 43 -15.51 2.89 -8.88
N SER A 44 -16.42 3.83 -8.84
CA SER A 44 -16.32 5.01 -7.99
C SER A 44 -16.20 4.65 -6.50
N LEU A 45 -16.68 3.47 -6.14
CA LEU A 45 -16.60 2.96 -4.77
C LEU A 45 -15.21 2.41 -4.44
N ASN A 46 -14.47 1.94 -5.42
CA ASN A 46 -13.18 1.29 -5.21
C ASN A 46 -11.99 2.18 -5.58
N GLY A 47 -12.21 3.25 -6.32
CA GLY A 47 -11.13 4.11 -6.77
C GLY A 47 -10.34 4.76 -5.63
N SER A 48 -11.04 5.25 -4.61
CA SER A 48 -10.40 5.83 -3.43
C SER A 48 -9.71 4.78 -2.58
N LEU A 49 -10.26 3.57 -2.51
CA LEU A 49 -9.64 2.46 -1.79
C LEU A 49 -8.34 2.02 -2.48
N HIS A 50 -8.34 1.94 -3.80
CA HIS A 50 -7.15 1.57 -4.56
C HIS A 50 -6.02 2.60 -4.34
N LYS A 51 -6.37 3.89 -4.40
CA LYS A 51 -5.39 4.94 -4.14
C LYS A 51 -4.88 4.90 -2.70
N LEU A 52 -5.73 4.56 -1.75
CA LEU A 52 -5.34 4.42 -0.35
C LEU A 52 -4.31 3.29 -0.18
N VAL A 53 -4.52 2.14 -0.83
CA VAL A 53 -3.55 1.04 -0.79
C VAL A 53 -2.20 1.49 -1.35
N ALA A 54 -2.20 2.16 -2.49
CA ALA A 54 -0.97 2.70 -3.07
C ALA A 54 -0.30 3.72 -2.15
N ALA A 55 -1.08 4.59 -1.52
CA ALA A 55 -0.56 5.57 -0.58
C ALA A 55 0.06 4.92 0.66
N MET A 56 -0.50 3.82 1.14
CA MET A 56 0.06 3.05 2.25
C MET A 56 1.45 2.51 1.90
N VAL A 57 1.63 2.03 0.69
CA VAL A 57 2.93 1.56 0.20
C VAL A 57 3.95 2.69 0.20
N VAL A 58 3.57 3.87 -0.31
CA VAL A 58 4.45 5.04 -0.33
C VAL A 58 4.80 5.49 1.10
N GLU A 59 3.82 5.53 1.98
CA GLU A 59 4.03 5.91 3.38
C GLU A 59 5.01 4.96 4.07
N ALA A 60 4.86 3.65 3.85
CA ALA A 60 5.78 2.66 4.40
C ALA A 60 7.20 2.88 3.90
N TYR A 61 7.36 3.23 2.62
CA TYR A 61 8.67 3.52 2.05
C TYR A 61 9.29 4.75 2.69
N GLU A 62 8.54 5.86 2.77
CA GLU A 62 9.07 7.13 3.28
C GLU A 62 9.44 7.07 4.75
N THR A 63 8.67 6.33 5.54
CA THR A 63 8.95 6.17 6.97
C THR A 63 9.92 5.04 7.27
N ASN A 64 10.35 4.32 6.22
CA ASN A 64 11.24 3.17 6.34
C ASN A 64 10.72 2.15 7.35
N THR A 65 9.43 1.85 7.26
CA THR A 65 8.76 0.92 8.16
C THR A 65 8.22 -0.27 7.39
N THR A 66 8.01 -1.36 8.11
CA THR A 66 7.35 -2.54 7.57
C THR A 66 5.85 -2.42 7.70
N ILE A 67 5.12 -3.16 6.86
CA ILE A 67 3.66 -3.23 6.97
C ILE A 67 3.32 -4.48 7.77
N ASP A 68 2.86 -4.28 9.00
CA ASP A 68 2.44 -5.38 9.86
C ASP A 68 0.98 -5.71 9.58
N VAL A 69 0.76 -6.84 8.92
CA VAL A 69 -0.57 -7.32 8.53
C VAL A 69 -1.12 -8.39 9.48
N ALA A 70 -0.45 -8.64 10.59
CA ALA A 70 -0.87 -9.62 11.57
C ALA A 70 -2.05 -9.10 12.40
N VAL A 71 -3.18 -8.91 11.75
CA VAL A 71 -4.40 -8.45 12.40
C VAL A 71 -5.21 -9.67 12.83
N ARG A 72 -5.35 -9.86 14.12
CA ARG A 72 -5.93 -11.08 14.65
C ARG A 72 -7.32 -10.91 15.25
N ARG A 73 -7.82 -9.69 15.31
CA ARG A 73 -9.08 -9.44 16.01
C ARG A 73 -10.17 -9.00 15.05
N ALA A 74 -11.20 -9.81 14.97
CA ALA A 74 -12.38 -9.51 14.17
C ALA A 74 -12.98 -8.14 14.49
N GLY A 75 -12.99 -7.74 15.76
CA GLY A 75 -13.52 -6.43 16.18
C GLY A 75 -12.75 -5.25 15.59
N THR A 76 -11.45 -5.40 15.40
CA THR A 76 -10.64 -4.35 14.77
C THR A 76 -10.95 -4.25 13.28
N PHE A 77 -11.19 -5.39 12.63
CA PHE A 77 -11.59 -5.41 11.23
C PHE A 77 -12.93 -4.70 10.99
N HIS A 78 -13.89 -4.92 11.84
CA HIS A 78 -15.22 -4.32 11.68
C HIS A 78 -15.21 -2.79 11.82
N ARG A 79 -14.21 -2.24 12.45
CA ARG A 79 -14.07 -0.80 12.60
C ARG A 79 -13.84 -0.09 11.26
N TYR A 80 -13.21 -0.77 10.32
CA TYR A 80 -12.94 -0.26 8.97
C TYR A 80 -13.63 -1.18 7.98
N GLY A 81 -14.72 -0.73 7.39
CA GLY A 81 -15.56 -1.56 6.52
C GLY A 81 -14.89 -2.12 5.27
N TYR A 82 -13.68 -1.65 4.94
CA TYR A 82 -12.93 -2.08 3.76
C TYR A 82 -11.60 -2.77 4.11
N SER A 83 -11.36 -3.08 5.38
CA SER A 83 -10.06 -3.63 5.83
C SER A 83 -9.75 -4.99 5.20
N THR A 84 -10.77 -5.82 5.01
CA THR A 84 -10.60 -7.13 4.38
C THR A 84 -10.07 -6.98 2.96
N LYS A 85 -10.60 -6.01 2.21
CA LYS A 85 -10.14 -5.73 0.84
C LYS A 85 -8.69 -5.25 0.81
N ILE A 86 -8.31 -4.41 1.74
CA ILE A 86 -6.92 -3.93 1.83
C ILE A 86 -5.97 -5.11 2.03
N ILE A 87 -6.29 -6.01 2.96
CA ILE A 87 -5.45 -7.18 3.20
C ILE A 87 -5.40 -8.09 1.97
N GLU A 88 -6.53 -8.30 1.28
CA GLU A 88 -6.55 -9.07 0.04
C GLU A 88 -5.63 -8.46 -1.03
N TYR A 89 -5.64 -7.15 -1.20
CA TYR A 89 -4.78 -6.48 -2.16
C TYR A 89 -3.30 -6.57 -1.78
N LEU A 90 -2.99 -6.45 -0.50
CA LEU A 90 -1.61 -6.63 -0.02
C LEU A 90 -1.13 -8.06 -0.25
N ASP A 91 -1.97 -9.06 0.01
CA ASP A 91 -1.64 -10.46 -0.26
C ASP A 91 -1.42 -10.71 -1.75
N ALA A 92 -2.26 -10.11 -2.61
CA ALA A 92 -2.09 -10.20 -4.06
C ALA A 92 -0.78 -9.55 -4.52
N ALA A 93 -0.39 -8.45 -3.88
CA ALA A 93 0.90 -7.80 -4.17
C ALA A 93 2.08 -8.70 -3.79
N VAL A 94 1.97 -9.47 -2.72
CA VAL A 94 2.98 -10.45 -2.34
C VAL A 94 3.10 -11.55 -3.42
N GLU A 95 1.98 -12.03 -3.92
CA GLU A 95 1.98 -13.05 -4.98
C GLU A 95 2.66 -12.56 -6.26
N GLN A 96 2.65 -11.27 -6.51
CA GLN A 96 3.29 -10.65 -7.68
C GLN A 96 4.68 -10.10 -7.38
N ASP A 97 5.24 -10.42 -6.22
CA ASP A 97 6.57 -9.97 -5.78
C ASP A 97 6.73 -8.44 -5.67
N LEU A 98 5.63 -7.71 -5.62
CA LEU A 98 5.65 -6.27 -5.38
C LEU A 98 5.83 -5.94 -3.90
N LEU A 99 5.40 -6.84 -3.04
CA LEU A 99 5.69 -6.85 -1.61
C LEU A 99 6.26 -8.21 -1.25
N VAL A 100 7.08 -8.25 -0.22
CA VAL A 100 7.75 -9.47 0.22
C VAL A 100 7.42 -9.74 1.68
N SER A 101 7.04 -10.96 1.98
CA SER A 101 6.84 -11.40 3.37
C SER A 101 8.17 -11.80 3.97
N GLN A 102 8.57 -11.15 5.06
CA GLN A 102 9.87 -11.42 5.70
C GLN A 102 9.87 -12.60 6.64
N THR A 103 8.73 -13.03 7.13
CA THR A 103 8.69 -14.05 8.18
C THR A 103 8.42 -15.45 7.67
N GLY A 104 8.32 -15.65 6.36
CA GLY A 104 7.99 -16.94 5.77
C GLY A 104 6.59 -17.45 6.13
N LYS A 105 5.89 -16.72 6.97
CA LYS A 105 4.48 -16.95 7.27
C LYS A 105 3.70 -15.83 6.63
N ALA A 106 2.77 -16.17 5.78
CA ALA A 106 2.03 -15.23 4.93
C ALA A 106 1.20 -14.19 5.69
N LYS A 107 1.38 -14.02 6.98
CA LYS A 107 0.54 -13.17 7.82
C LYS A 107 1.32 -12.32 8.81
N GLY A 108 2.57 -12.02 8.50
CA GLY A 108 3.41 -11.27 9.42
C GLY A 108 3.68 -9.87 8.96
N VAL A 109 4.88 -9.65 8.51
CA VAL A 109 5.40 -8.35 8.18
C VAL A 109 5.75 -8.31 6.71
N LEU A 110 5.30 -7.28 6.02
CA LEU A 110 5.58 -7.07 4.61
C LEU A 110 6.56 -5.92 4.43
N VAL A 111 7.49 -6.11 3.51
CA VAL A 111 8.40 -5.06 3.05
C VAL A 111 8.21 -4.85 1.56
N LEU A 112 8.70 -3.74 1.05
CA LEU A 112 8.59 -3.43 -0.36
C LEU A 112 9.41 -4.41 -1.20
N GLY A 113 8.82 -4.85 -2.30
CA GLY A 113 9.54 -5.61 -3.30
C GLY A 113 10.47 -4.71 -4.10
N GLU A 114 11.44 -5.34 -4.75
CA GLU A 114 12.50 -4.65 -5.48
C GLU A 114 11.95 -3.68 -6.55
N ILE A 115 10.90 -4.07 -7.23
CA ILE A 115 10.32 -3.23 -8.31
C ILE A 115 9.83 -1.90 -7.77
N ILE A 116 9.03 -1.93 -6.71
CA ILE A 116 8.46 -0.71 -6.11
C ILE A 116 9.57 0.12 -5.45
N GLU A 117 10.45 -0.55 -4.73
CA GLU A 117 11.55 0.14 -4.06
C GLU A 117 12.47 0.86 -5.06
N THR A 118 12.84 0.18 -6.13
CA THR A 118 13.66 0.78 -7.18
C THR A 118 12.97 1.98 -7.80
N TYR A 119 11.67 1.86 -8.07
CA TYR A 119 10.90 2.94 -8.65
C TYR A 119 10.88 4.18 -7.73
N LEU A 120 10.56 3.99 -6.46
CA LEU A 120 10.50 5.09 -5.51
C LEU A 120 11.87 5.73 -5.28
N SER A 121 12.94 4.92 -5.29
CA SER A 121 14.30 5.42 -5.18
C SER A 121 14.71 6.24 -6.39
N GLN A 122 14.30 5.86 -7.60
CA GLN A 122 14.58 6.61 -8.81
C GLN A 122 13.92 7.97 -8.80
N ASP A 123 12.69 8.06 -8.32
CA ASP A 123 11.99 9.34 -8.18
C ASP A 123 12.76 10.30 -7.26
N GLN A 124 13.30 9.79 -6.16
CA GLN A 124 14.12 10.60 -5.26
C GLN A 124 15.40 11.09 -5.95
N LEU A 125 16.03 10.22 -6.74
CA LEU A 125 17.25 10.57 -7.48
C LEU A 125 16.98 11.59 -8.58
N SER A 126 15.82 11.55 -9.22
CA SER A 126 15.46 12.47 -10.28
C SER A 126 15.19 13.90 -9.78
N LEU A 127 15.01 14.07 -8.50
CA LEU A 127 14.82 15.38 -7.88
C LEU A 127 16.14 16.09 -7.52
N VAL A 128 17.24 15.40 -7.69
CA VAL A 128 18.58 15.95 -7.46
C VAL A 128 19.12 16.63 -8.75
#